data_6709cca04a69b432481bd5c438b520cf
#
_entry.id   6709cca04a69b432481bd5c438b520cf
#
_cell.length_a   1.000
_cell.length_b   1.000
_cell.length_c   1.000
_cell.angle_alpha   90.00
_cell.angle_beta   90.00
_cell.angle_gamma   90.00
#
_symmetry.space_group_name_H-M   'P 1'
#
loop_
_entity.id
_entity.type
_entity.pdbx_description
1 polymer ?
#
loop_
_entity_poly.entity_id
_entity_poly.type
_entity_poly.pdbx_seq_one_letter_code
_entity_poly.pdbx_strand_id
1 'polypeptide(L)'
;LRLLEEKRPVDLILFCDTGLEFPQMYEHLAHLEAYIGRPIIRLKAEHDFEYYFLHYTPKRKNPALEQYSGMSWAGPRNRWCTGILKTRVVDAYLKELRKDYTVIEYVGIAADEPKRIKDKTYPLAEWGMTEKDCLAYCYEQGFDWGGLYEIFHRVSCWCCPLQSLDELRKLHRYFPDL
;
A
#
# COMPACT_ATOMS: atom_id res chain seq x y z
N LEU A 1 10.17 -11.84 -1.45
CA LEU A 1 10.66 -13.21 -1.38
C LEU A 1 11.56 -13.52 -2.57
N ARG A 2 11.03 -13.60 -3.78
CA ARG A 2 11.76 -14.02 -4.98
C ARG A 2 13.04 -13.20 -5.27
N LEU A 3 13.07 -11.91 -4.96
CA LEU A 3 14.32 -11.12 -5.05
C LEU A 3 15.43 -11.70 -4.17
N LEU A 4 15.10 -12.16 -2.97
CA LEU A 4 16.06 -12.76 -2.04
C LEU A 4 16.49 -14.15 -2.51
N GLU A 5 15.57 -14.95 -3.05
CA GLU A 5 15.87 -16.26 -3.64
C GLU A 5 16.83 -16.13 -4.82
N GLU A 6 16.62 -15.13 -5.68
CA GLU A 6 17.50 -14.82 -6.81
C GLU A 6 18.78 -14.06 -6.39
N LYS A 7 18.97 -13.84 -5.09
CA LYS A 7 20.12 -13.12 -4.53
C LYS A 7 20.29 -11.70 -5.12
N ARG A 8 19.20 -11.08 -5.55
CA ARG A 8 19.20 -9.66 -5.96
C ARG A 8 19.42 -8.80 -4.71
N PRO A 9 20.16 -7.69 -4.80
CA PRO A 9 20.38 -6.82 -3.66
C PRO A 9 19.06 -6.21 -3.17
N VAL A 10 18.75 -6.39 -1.89
CA VAL A 10 17.60 -5.78 -1.20
C VAL A 10 18.12 -5.27 0.14
N ASP A 11 18.45 -3.99 0.23
CA ASP A 11 18.99 -3.39 1.44
C ASP A 11 17.89 -2.97 2.40
N LEU A 12 16.78 -2.43 1.88
CA LEU A 12 15.65 -1.92 2.66
C LEU A 12 14.33 -2.44 2.09
N ILE A 13 13.39 -2.72 2.99
CA ILE A 13 12.02 -3.06 2.65
C ILE A 13 11.13 -2.02 3.32
N LEU A 14 10.29 -1.34 2.53
CA LEU A 14 9.46 -0.25 3.01
C LEU A 14 7.98 -0.62 2.94
N PHE A 15 7.25 -0.32 3.98
CA PHE A 15 5.80 -0.44 4.05
C PHE A 15 5.18 0.90 4.46
N CYS A 16 4.21 1.39 3.68
CA CYS A 16 3.45 2.60 4.05
C CYS A 16 2.27 2.22 4.92
N ASP A 17 2.40 2.45 6.20
CA ASP A 17 1.35 2.21 7.18
C ASP A 17 0.41 3.42 7.22
N THR A 18 -0.80 3.24 6.70
CA THR A 18 -1.83 4.28 6.68
C THR A 18 -2.72 4.26 7.93
N GLY A 19 -2.57 3.23 8.77
CA GLY A 19 -3.47 2.94 9.89
C GLY A 19 -4.82 2.36 9.50
N LEU A 20 -5.02 2.08 8.20
CA LEU A 20 -6.28 1.58 7.64
C LEU A 20 -6.13 0.19 7.00
N GLU A 21 -5.04 -0.48 7.28
CA GLU A 21 -4.83 -1.86 6.87
C GLU A 21 -5.64 -2.81 7.76
N PHE A 22 -6.05 -3.95 7.21
CA PHE A 22 -6.68 -5.01 8.00
C PHE A 22 -5.73 -5.50 9.12
N PRO A 23 -6.22 -5.89 10.29
CA PRO A 23 -5.38 -6.47 11.35
C PRO A 23 -4.49 -7.60 10.87
N GLN A 24 -5.01 -8.49 10.03
CA GLN A 24 -4.28 -9.60 9.41
C GLN A 24 -3.08 -9.15 8.56
N MET A 25 -3.11 -7.92 8.03
CA MET A 25 -1.97 -7.36 7.31
C MET A 25 -0.77 -7.11 8.24
N TYR A 26 -1.02 -6.65 9.46
CA TYR A 26 0.06 -6.44 10.45
C TYR A 26 0.65 -7.77 10.92
N GLU A 27 -0.18 -8.80 11.10
CA GLU A 27 0.27 -10.16 11.40
C GLU A 27 1.09 -10.74 10.25
N HIS A 28 0.62 -10.56 9.02
CA HIS A 28 1.36 -10.94 7.82
C HIS A 28 2.74 -10.26 7.73
N LEU A 29 2.83 -8.96 8.04
CA LEU A 29 4.11 -8.25 8.04
C LEU A 29 5.07 -8.81 9.10
N ALA A 30 4.57 -9.12 10.30
CA ALA A 30 5.39 -9.73 11.35
C ALA A 30 5.87 -11.14 10.95
N HIS A 31 4.99 -11.94 10.35
CA HIS A 31 5.35 -13.25 9.81
C HIS A 31 6.40 -13.15 8.70
N LEU A 32 6.23 -12.20 7.79
CA LEU A 32 7.17 -11.95 6.70
C LEU A 32 8.56 -11.52 7.25
N GLU A 33 8.61 -10.60 8.23
CA GLU A 33 9.85 -10.17 8.88
C GLU A 33 10.59 -11.36 9.51
N ALA A 34 9.85 -12.23 10.20
CA ALA A 34 10.43 -13.45 10.81
C ALA A 34 10.95 -14.41 9.75
N TYR A 35 10.20 -14.62 8.67
CA TYR A 35 10.57 -15.53 7.57
C TYR A 35 11.83 -15.07 6.82
N ILE A 36 11.92 -13.78 6.49
CA ILE A 36 13.07 -13.25 5.73
C ILE A 36 14.26 -12.88 6.63
N GLY A 37 14.09 -12.85 7.95
CA GLY A 37 15.12 -12.46 8.91
C GLY A 37 15.56 -10.99 8.78
N ARG A 38 14.68 -10.11 8.28
CA ARG A 38 14.96 -8.68 8.05
C ARG A 38 13.79 -7.81 8.45
N PRO A 39 14.04 -6.62 9.01
CA PRO A 39 12.98 -5.69 9.37
C PRO A 39 12.32 -5.07 8.12
N ILE A 40 11.04 -4.80 8.22
CA ILE A 40 10.28 -3.97 7.28
C ILE A 40 10.08 -2.61 7.91
N ILE A 41 10.63 -1.58 7.29
CA ILE A 41 10.52 -0.20 7.77
C ILE A 41 9.09 0.29 7.53
N ARG A 42 8.38 0.59 8.61
CA ARG A 42 7.02 1.11 8.57
C ARG A 42 7.06 2.63 8.50
N LEU A 43 6.69 3.16 7.34
CA LEU A 43 6.63 4.60 7.09
C LEU A 43 5.21 5.09 7.37
N LYS A 44 5.09 6.14 8.19
CA LYS A 44 3.82 6.80 8.53
C LYS A 44 3.86 8.27 8.14
N ALA A 45 2.72 8.81 7.75
CA ALA A 45 2.55 10.25 7.61
C ALA A 45 2.51 10.92 8.99
N GLU A 46 2.75 12.23 9.03
CA GLU A 46 2.70 13.04 10.26
C GLU A 46 1.35 12.95 10.98
N HIS A 47 0.29 12.90 10.18
CA HIS A 47 -1.07 12.72 10.66
C HIS A 47 -1.72 11.53 9.98
N ASP A 48 -2.73 10.94 10.61
CA ASP A 48 -3.48 9.80 10.12
C ASP A 48 -4.54 10.19 9.08
N PHE A 49 -5.26 9.18 8.59
CA PHE A 49 -6.34 9.38 7.64
C PHE A 49 -7.47 10.23 8.21
N GLU A 50 -7.85 9.99 9.47
CA GLU A 50 -8.96 10.68 10.13
C GLU A 50 -8.70 12.17 10.24
N TYR A 51 -7.49 12.55 10.63
CA TYR A 51 -7.10 13.95 10.65
C TYR A 51 -7.26 14.64 9.30
N TYR A 52 -6.75 14.03 8.22
CA TYR A 52 -6.89 14.62 6.89
C TYR A 52 -8.33 14.61 6.40
N PHE A 53 -9.09 13.59 6.74
CA PHE A 53 -10.48 13.45 6.33
C PHE A 53 -11.40 14.48 7.01
N LEU A 54 -11.21 14.74 8.32
CA LEU A 54 -12.14 15.54 9.13
C LEU A 54 -11.60 16.93 9.48
N HIS A 55 -10.31 17.04 9.82
CA HIS A 55 -9.76 18.21 10.52
C HIS A 55 -8.84 19.08 9.66
N TYR A 56 -8.13 18.48 8.72
CA TYR A 56 -7.21 19.24 7.86
C TYR A 56 -7.96 20.30 7.05
N THR A 57 -7.46 21.55 7.05
CA THR A 57 -8.01 22.62 6.25
C THR A 57 -7.22 22.80 4.95
N PRO A 58 -7.68 22.22 3.84
CA PRO A 58 -6.99 22.36 2.56
C PRO A 58 -7.14 23.78 2.01
N LYS A 59 -6.08 24.32 1.39
CA LYS A 59 -6.17 25.56 0.64
C LYS A 59 -7.12 25.37 -0.56
N ARG A 60 -8.26 26.02 -0.52
CA ARG A 60 -9.32 25.88 -1.54
C ARG A 60 -9.27 27.03 -2.53
N LYS A 61 -9.56 26.73 -3.81
CA LYS A 61 -9.69 27.75 -4.86
C LYS A 61 -11.01 28.52 -4.79
N ASN A 62 -12.07 27.87 -4.26
CA ASN A 62 -13.38 28.49 -4.11
C ASN A 62 -13.52 29.01 -2.67
N PRO A 63 -13.62 30.35 -2.46
CA PRO A 63 -13.75 30.94 -1.12
C PRO A 63 -14.97 30.43 -0.33
N ALA A 64 -16.07 30.12 -1.01
CA ALA A 64 -17.27 29.58 -0.35
C ALA A 64 -17.05 28.24 0.36
N LEU A 65 -15.95 27.54 0.02
CA LEU A 65 -15.58 26.25 0.62
C LEU A 65 -14.52 26.39 1.74
N GLU A 66 -13.99 27.57 2.00
CA GLU A 66 -12.93 27.80 3.01
C GLU A 66 -13.42 27.51 4.43
N GLN A 67 -14.71 27.64 4.69
CA GLN A 67 -15.33 27.33 5.97
C GLN A 67 -15.36 25.83 6.33
N TYR A 68 -15.14 24.95 5.35
CA TYR A 68 -15.19 23.50 5.56
C TYR A 68 -13.80 22.93 5.80
N SER A 69 -13.61 22.19 6.89
CA SER A 69 -12.46 21.34 7.15
C SER A 69 -12.56 20.00 6.41
N GLY A 70 -11.47 19.25 6.41
CA GLY A 70 -11.39 17.92 5.82
C GLY A 70 -11.19 17.90 4.32
N MET A 71 -10.57 16.83 3.86
CA MET A 71 -10.26 16.60 2.43
C MET A 71 -11.42 16.00 1.65
N SER A 72 -12.56 15.77 2.26
CA SER A 72 -13.66 14.94 1.75
C SER A 72 -13.28 13.46 1.54
N TRP A 73 -14.26 12.60 1.22
CA TRP A 73 -13.97 11.21 0.91
C TRP A 73 -13.07 11.09 -0.33
N ALA A 74 -12.03 10.28 -0.21
CA ALA A 74 -11.15 10.01 -1.34
C ALA A 74 -11.91 9.26 -2.45
N GLY A 75 -11.50 9.43 -3.70
CA GLY A 75 -12.13 8.77 -4.84
C GLY A 75 -11.19 8.66 -6.03
N PRO A 76 -11.64 8.07 -7.14
CA PRO A 76 -10.78 7.83 -8.31
C PRO A 76 -10.10 9.09 -8.85
N ARG A 77 -10.79 10.24 -8.78
CA ARG A 77 -10.29 11.53 -9.25
C ARG A 77 -9.55 12.34 -8.18
N ASN A 78 -9.76 12.00 -6.91
CA ASN A 78 -9.15 12.70 -5.77
C ASN A 78 -8.55 11.68 -4.80
N ARG A 79 -7.43 11.12 -5.17
CA ARG A 79 -6.70 10.11 -4.37
C ARG A 79 -5.73 10.77 -3.40
N TRP A 80 -6.19 11.74 -2.63
CA TRP A 80 -5.36 12.45 -1.67
C TRP A 80 -4.71 11.52 -0.65
N CYS A 81 -5.42 10.46 -0.21
CA CYS A 81 -4.90 9.47 0.72
C CYS A 81 -3.63 8.78 0.17
N THR A 82 -3.62 8.37 -1.10
CA THR A 82 -2.42 7.82 -1.74
C THR A 82 -1.29 8.87 -1.77
N GLY A 83 -1.61 10.10 -2.18
CA GLY A 83 -0.63 11.18 -2.28
C GLY A 83 0.00 11.53 -0.94
N ILE A 84 -0.80 11.71 0.10
CA ILE A 84 -0.34 12.20 1.40
C ILE A 84 0.21 11.05 2.26
N LEU A 85 -0.55 9.94 2.39
CA LEU A 85 -0.21 8.89 3.34
C LEU A 85 0.79 7.85 2.80
N LYS A 86 1.03 7.83 1.48
CA LYS A 86 1.96 6.87 0.86
C LYS A 86 3.05 7.57 0.05
N THR A 87 2.70 8.24 -1.05
CA THR A 87 3.71 8.76 -1.99
C THR A 87 4.65 9.77 -1.35
N ARG A 88 4.12 10.80 -0.70
CA ARG A 88 4.95 11.84 -0.05
C ARG A 88 5.85 11.28 1.05
N VAL A 89 5.36 10.30 1.78
CA VAL A 89 6.12 9.66 2.88
C VAL A 89 7.30 8.89 2.33
N VAL A 90 7.08 8.09 1.27
CA VAL A 90 8.16 7.37 0.58
C VAL A 90 9.14 8.35 -0.06
N ASP A 91 8.64 9.36 -0.79
CA ASP A 91 9.49 10.34 -1.47
C ASP A 91 10.38 11.11 -0.48
N ALA A 92 9.83 11.49 0.68
CA ALA A 92 10.61 12.15 1.74
C ALA A 92 11.72 11.23 2.27
N TYR A 93 11.39 9.97 2.57
CA TYR A 93 12.36 9.00 3.05
C TYR A 93 13.47 8.74 2.01
N LEU A 94 13.09 8.50 0.76
CA LEU A 94 14.04 8.26 -0.33
C LEU A 94 14.89 9.50 -0.65
N LYS A 95 14.34 10.70 -0.49
CA LYS A 95 15.10 11.96 -0.67
C LYS A 95 16.27 12.05 0.31
N GLU A 96 16.06 11.65 1.58
CA GLU A 96 17.15 11.61 2.55
C GLU A 96 18.21 10.56 2.17
N LEU A 97 17.79 9.36 1.82
CA LEU A 97 18.71 8.29 1.40
C LEU A 97 19.54 8.69 0.16
N ARG A 98 18.97 9.42 -0.78
CA ARG A 98 19.66 9.85 -2.01
C ARG A 98 20.75 10.89 -1.78
N LYS A 99 20.88 11.43 -0.57
CA LYS A 99 22.02 12.29 -0.24
C LYS A 99 23.34 11.51 -0.19
N ASP A 100 23.27 10.26 0.26
CA ASP A 100 24.45 9.43 0.54
C ASP A 100 24.55 8.20 -0.38
N TYR A 101 23.44 7.80 -1.04
CA TYR A 101 23.35 6.56 -1.77
C TYR A 101 22.69 6.72 -3.16
N THR A 102 23.10 5.89 -4.09
CA THR A 102 22.35 5.66 -5.34
C THR A 102 21.22 4.67 -5.02
N VAL A 103 19.96 5.11 -5.12
CA VAL A 103 18.79 4.32 -4.75
C VAL A 103 18.16 3.68 -5.98
N ILE A 104 18.08 2.36 -6.00
CA ILE A 104 17.33 1.58 -6.98
C ILE A 104 16.01 1.13 -6.30
N GLU A 105 14.89 1.48 -6.90
CA GLU A 105 13.57 1.15 -6.36
C GLU A 105 12.99 -0.06 -7.07
N TYR A 106 12.79 -1.15 -6.34
CA TYR A 106 11.97 -2.28 -6.77
C TYR A 106 10.51 -2.04 -6.41
N VAL A 107 9.63 -2.10 -7.39
CA VAL A 107 8.18 -1.88 -7.19
C VAL A 107 7.41 -3.10 -7.66
N GLY A 108 6.52 -3.60 -6.81
CA GLY A 108 5.68 -4.76 -7.08
C GLY A 108 4.51 -4.43 -8.00
N ILE A 109 4.78 -4.24 -9.30
CA ILE A 109 3.76 -4.15 -10.36
C ILE A 109 3.81 -5.43 -11.15
N ALA A 110 2.69 -6.12 -11.25
CA ALA A 110 2.56 -7.38 -11.95
C ALA A 110 2.58 -7.21 -13.48
N ALA A 111 2.84 -8.30 -14.19
CA ALA A 111 2.99 -8.28 -15.65
C ALA A 111 1.68 -7.91 -16.39
N ASP A 112 0.54 -8.19 -15.80
CA ASP A 112 -0.80 -7.87 -16.31
C ASP A 112 -1.25 -6.43 -15.99
N GLU A 113 -0.39 -5.61 -15.39
CA GLU A 113 -0.61 -4.19 -15.13
C GLU A 113 0.28 -3.23 -15.96
N PRO A 114 0.44 -3.39 -17.28
CA PRO A 114 1.46 -2.67 -18.07
C PRO A 114 1.30 -1.15 -18.05
N LYS A 115 0.08 -0.63 -17.84
CA LYS A 115 -0.18 0.82 -17.73
C LYS A 115 0.41 1.47 -16.49
N ARG A 116 0.82 0.67 -15.49
CA ARG A 116 1.44 1.15 -14.24
C ARG A 116 2.97 1.17 -14.29
N ILE A 117 3.56 0.53 -15.29
CA ILE A 117 5.01 0.49 -15.50
C ILE A 117 5.49 1.87 -15.97
N LYS A 118 6.53 2.38 -15.32
CA LYS A 118 7.17 3.68 -15.61
C LYS A 118 8.69 3.51 -15.58
N ASP A 119 9.38 4.45 -14.98
CA ASP A 119 10.83 4.62 -14.92
C ASP A 119 11.50 4.02 -13.67
N LYS A 120 10.91 2.94 -13.12
CA LYS A 120 11.47 2.20 -11.98
C LYS A 120 11.77 0.75 -12.38
N THR A 121 12.27 -0.04 -11.45
CA THR A 121 12.50 -1.47 -11.66
C THR A 121 11.30 -2.27 -11.19
N TYR A 122 10.76 -3.11 -12.07
CA TYR A 122 9.54 -3.89 -11.83
C TYR A 122 9.80 -5.39 -11.96
N PRO A 123 10.38 -6.04 -10.95
CA PRO A 123 10.80 -7.43 -11.04
C PRO A 123 9.68 -8.40 -11.41
N LEU A 124 8.45 -8.19 -10.90
CA LEU A 124 7.32 -9.06 -11.24
C LEU A 124 6.99 -9.02 -12.73
N ALA A 125 7.03 -7.82 -13.34
CA ALA A 125 6.83 -7.67 -14.78
C ALA A 125 8.01 -8.26 -15.58
N GLU A 126 9.25 -8.09 -15.10
CA GLU A 126 10.45 -8.71 -15.71
C GLU A 126 10.34 -10.24 -15.72
N TRP A 127 9.80 -10.84 -14.67
CA TRP A 127 9.56 -12.29 -14.56
C TRP A 127 8.29 -12.77 -15.27
N GLY A 128 7.49 -11.86 -15.84
CA GLY A 128 6.22 -12.19 -16.46
C GLY A 128 5.16 -12.69 -15.49
N MET A 129 5.29 -12.41 -14.19
CA MET A 129 4.34 -12.83 -13.16
C MET A 129 3.10 -11.94 -13.15
N THR A 130 1.93 -12.55 -13.33
CA THR A 130 0.63 -11.90 -13.16
C THR A 130 0.26 -11.75 -11.68
N GLU A 131 -0.77 -10.96 -11.35
CA GLU A 131 -1.30 -10.88 -9.96
C GLU A 131 -1.68 -12.28 -9.45
N LYS A 132 -2.26 -13.13 -10.30
CA LYS A 132 -2.63 -14.51 -9.96
C LYS A 132 -1.40 -15.36 -9.65
N ASP A 133 -0.34 -15.25 -10.45
CA ASP A 133 0.90 -15.99 -10.22
C ASP A 133 1.59 -15.55 -8.93
N CYS A 134 1.56 -14.25 -8.64
CA CYS A 134 2.09 -13.71 -7.39
C CYS A 134 1.34 -14.25 -6.17
N LEU A 135 0.02 -14.33 -6.23
CA LEU A 135 -0.80 -14.86 -5.15
C LEU A 135 -0.53 -16.36 -4.94
N ALA A 136 -0.50 -17.15 -6.02
CA ALA A 136 -0.19 -18.58 -5.98
C ALA A 136 1.20 -18.82 -5.36
N TYR A 137 2.21 -18.09 -5.82
CA TYR A 137 3.56 -18.16 -5.27
C TYR A 137 3.59 -17.84 -3.76
N CYS A 138 2.86 -16.83 -3.31
CA CYS A 138 2.80 -16.50 -1.90
C CYS A 138 2.14 -17.60 -1.06
N TYR A 139 1.06 -18.21 -1.55
CA TYR A 139 0.43 -19.37 -0.88
C TYR A 139 1.37 -20.56 -0.80
N GLU A 140 2.12 -20.86 -1.85
CA GLU A 140 3.14 -21.92 -1.86
C GLU A 140 4.24 -21.68 -0.80
N GLN A 141 4.52 -20.41 -0.49
CA GLN A 141 5.48 -20.02 0.55
C GLN A 141 4.84 -19.92 1.96
N GLY A 142 3.55 -20.26 2.10
CA GLY A 142 2.84 -20.23 3.39
C GLY A 142 2.29 -18.87 3.80
N PHE A 143 2.12 -17.94 2.85
CA PHE A 143 1.55 -16.63 3.11
C PHE A 143 0.13 -16.53 2.55
N ASP A 144 -0.87 -16.42 3.42
CA ASP A 144 -2.30 -16.40 3.10
C ASP A 144 -3.03 -15.13 3.55
N TRP A 145 -2.33 -14.20 4.19
CA TRP A 145 -2.91 -12.96 4.77
C TRP A 145 -4.10 -13.22 5.71
N GLY A 146 -4.06 -14.33 6.47
CA GLY A 146 -5.15 -14.71 7.37
C GLY A 146 -6.48 -14.93 6.64
N GLY A 147 -6.45 -15.45 5.42
CA GLY A 147 -7.64 -15.77 4.61
C GLY A 147 -8.30 -14.55 3.94
N LEU A 148 -7.71 -13.36 3.99
CA LEU A 148 -8.33 -12.16 3.40
C LEU A 148 -8.65 -12.32 1.91
N TYR A 149 -7.82 -13.02 1.13
CA TYR A 149 -8.06 -13.25 -0.29
C TYR A 149 -9.14 -14.32 -0.59
N GLU A 150 -9.61 -15.05 0.41
CA GLU A 150 -10.79 -15.92 0.28
C GLU A 150 -12.08 -15.09 0.31
N ILE A 151 -12.03 -13.93 0.96
CA ILE A 151 -13.16 -13.01 1.12
C ILE A 151 -13.13 -11.93 0.05
N PHE A 152 -11.99 -11.28 -0.15
CA PHE A 152 -11.81 -10.12 -1.01
C PHE A 152 -11.00 -10.47 -2.26
N HIS A 153 -11.38 -9.91 -3.39
CA HIS A 153 -10.55 -9.98 -4.61
C HIS A 153 -9.24 -9.21 -4.48
N ARG A 154 -9.27 -8.16 -3.65
CA ARG A 154 -8.14 -7.26 -3.47
C ARG A 154 -8.01 -6.86 -2.02
N VAL A 155 -6.88 -7.18 -1.42
CA VAL A 155 -6.52 -6.70 -0.10
C VAL A 155 -5.86 -5.32 -0.22
N SER A 156 -6.47 -4.32 0.40
CA SER A 156 -6.00 -2.92 0.47
C SER A 156 -6.41 -2.33 1.81
N CYS A 157 -6.36 -1.00 1.97
CA CYS A 157 -6.99 -0.37 3.13
C CYS A 157 -8.46 -0.84 3.23
N TRP A 158 -8.92 -1.23 4.41
CA TRP A 158 -10.28 -1.76 4.59
C TRP A 158 -11.38 -0.79 4.13
N CYS A 159 -11.17 0.53 4.26
CA CYS A 159 -12.10 1.58 3.79
C CYS A 159 -11.74 2.14 2.40
N CYS A 160 -11.03 1.40 1.54
CA CYS A 160 -10.57 1.92 0.26
C CYS A 160 -11.75 2.38 -0.62
N PRO A 161 -11.77 3.65 -1.09
CA PRO A 161 -12.87 4.16 -1.93
C PRO A 161 -12.91 3.57 -3.33
N LEU A 162 -11.94 2.72 -3.68
CA LEU A 162 -11.88 2.00 -4.94
C LEU A 162 -12.42 0.56 -4.84
N GLN A 163 -12.93 0.17 -3.67
CA GLN A 163 -13.62 -1.10 -3.51
C GLN A 163 -14.96 -1.09 -4.25
N SER A 164 -15.34 -2.27 -4.73
CA SER A 164 -16.68 -2.49 -5.28
C SER A 164 -17.74 -2.50 -4.16
N LEU A 165 -19.01 -2.30 -4.52
CA LEU A 165 -20.10 -2.44 -3.55
C LEU A 165 -20.17 -3.85 -2.96
N ASP A 166 -19.78 -4.87 -3.71
CA ASP A 166 -19.72 -6.24 -3.22
C ASP A 166 -18.65 -6.39 -2.12
N GLU A 167 -17.46 -5.84 -2.33
CA GLU A 167 -16.41 -5.84 -1.32
C GLU A 167 -16.81 -5.05 -0.07
N LEU A 168 -17.49 -3.92 -0.20
CA LEU A 168 -18.03 -3.17 0.95
C LEU A 168 -19.09 -3.98 1.71
N ARG A 169 -19.95 -4.74 1.03
CA ARG A 169 -20.91 -5.66 1.69
C ARG A 169 -20.20 -6.78 2.43
N LYS A 170 -19.13 -7.34 1.83
CA LYS A 170 -18.28 -8.34 2.49
C LYS A 170 -17.59 -7.75 3.72
N LEU A 171 -17.03 -6.54 3.60
CA LEU A 171 -16.45 -5.82 4.75
C LEU A 171 -17.47 -5.73 5.90
N HIS A 172 -18.63 -5.18 5.65
CA HIS A 172 -19.69 -5.06 6.67
C HIS A 172 -20.10 -6.41 7.26
N ARG A 173 -20.10 -7.49 6.46
CA ARG A 173 -20.51 -8.83 6.91
C ARG A 173 -19.45 -9.53 7.74
N TYR A 174 -18.19 -9.47 7.35
CA TYR A 174 -17.09 -10.25 7.94
C TYR A 174 -16.25 -9.44 8.93
N PHE A 175 -16.29 -8.11 8.84
CA PHE A 175 -15.55 -7.18 9.68
C PHE A 175 -16.43 -6.01 10.13
N PRO A 176 -17.52 -6.27 10.88
CA PRO A 176 -18.48 -5.24 11.26
C PRO A 176 -17.89 -4.16 12.19
N ASP A 177 -16.76 -4.44 12.81
CA ASP A 177 -16.06 -3.52 13.73
C ASP A 177 -15.11 -2.56 13.00
N LEU A 178 -14.87 -2.73 11.70
CA LEU A 178 -14.09 -1.84 10.82
C LEU A 178 -15.02 -0.93 10.00
#